data_8b4f51332d9c25f3eaf45bc38b8e288c
#
_entry.id   8b4f51332d9c25f3eaf45bc38b8e288c
#
_cell.length_a   1.000
_cell.length_b   1.000
_cell.length_c   1.000
_cell.angle_alpha   90.00
_cell.angle_beta   90.00
_cell.angle_gamma   90.00
#
_symmetry.space_group_name_H-M   'P 1'
#
loop_
_entity.id
_entity.type
_entity.pdbx_description
1 polymer ?
#
loop_
_entity_poly.entity_id
_entity_poly.type
_entity_poly.pdbx_seq_one_letter_code
_entity_poly.pdbx_strand_id
1 'polypeptide(L)'
;MTKKLNELQKELETLLTKNQNDIQSVMDQLESKQKEMNTLQVQLKKAEEEINISEYEKVNKELWVTKQTIKMLEKKVQKLKTEPIITKEQMREYDREINKSTQEQMKSARALVKKIEDDLKKAILMDLDARVTGGQLLDKVERDLVRNNREYFKDEKGNYTSQLLLNIGNITLDYEVKELMMSALKNKK
;
A
#
# COMPACT_ATOMS: atom_id res chain seq x y z
N MET A 1 12.57 10.21 -16.22
CA MET A 1 11.36 9.41 -15.89
C MET A 1 11.30 9.26 -14.39
N THR A 2 10.15 9.50 -13.76
CA THR A 2 9.98 9.31 -12.32
C THR A 2 9.74 7.83 -12.06
N LYS A 3 10.51 7.22 -11.15
CA LYS A 3 10.28 5.83 -10.75
C LYS A 3 8.91 5.69 -10.10
N LYS A 4 8.21 4.60 -10.38
CA LYS A 4 6.95 4.30 -9.71
C LYS A 4 7.20 3.92 -8.25
N LEU A 5 6.27 4.20 -7.34
CA LEU A 5 6.40 3.86 -5.92
C LEU A 5 6.73 2.38 -5.69
N ASN A 6 6.15 1.48 -6.49
CA ASN A 6 6.43 0.03 -6.42
C ASN A 6 7.88 -0.33 -6.81
N GLU A 7 8.52 0.44 -7.70
CA GLU A 7 9.92 0.25 -8.08
C GLU A 7 10.84 0.71 -6.95
N LEU A 8 10.54 1.87 -6.36
CA LEU A 8 11.26 2.38 -5.19
C LEU A 8 11.15 1.43 -3.99
N GLN A 9 9.95 0.89 -3.73
CA GLN A 9 9.75 -0.11 -2.68
C GLN A 9 10.65 -1.34 -2.89
N LYS A 10 10.67 -1.90 -4.09
CA LYS A 10 11.51 -3.06 -4.42
C LYS A 10 13.01 -2.76 -4.26
N GLU A 11 13.46 -1.57 -4.65
CA GLU A 11 14.85 -1.15 -4.45
C GLU A 11 15.21 -1.10 -2.95
N LEU A 12 14.36 -0.50 -2.12
CA LEU A 12 14.57 -0.43 -0.67
C LEU A 12 14.57 -1.82 -0.02
N GLU A 13 13.64 -2.69 -0.39
CA GLU A 13 13.59 -4.09 0.07
C GLU A 13 14.86 -4.86 -0.33
N THR A 14 15.37 -4.63 -1.53
CA THR A 14 16.62 -5.25 -2.00
C THR A 14 17.82 -4.80 -1.16
N LEU A 15 17.92 -3.51 -0.84
CA LEU A 15 18.99 -2.98 0.03
C LEU A 15 18.92 -3.57 1.44
N LEU A 16 17.73 -3.66 2.03
CA LEU A 16 17.52 -4.27 3.34
C LEU A 16 17.89 -5.76 3.34
N THR A 17 17.44 -6.50 2.35
CA THR A 17 17.75 -7.94 2.21
C THR A 17 19.26 -8.17 2.04
N LYS A 18 19.93 -7.33 1.24
CA LYS A 18 21.38 -7.42 1.08
C LYS A 18 22.10 -7.20 2.41
N ASN A 19 21.73 -6.17 3.17
CA ASN A 19 22.35 -5.92 4.48
C ASN A 19 22.10 -7.07 5.46
N GLN A 20 20.91 -7.66 5.48
CA GLN A 20 20.59 -8.83 6.29
C GLN A 20 21.46 -10.05 5.92
N ASN A 21 21.64 -10.30 4.62
CA ASN A 21 22.51 -11.38 4.14
C ASN A 21 23.98 -11.15 4.51
N ASP A 22 24.46 -9.91 4.42
CA ASP A 22 25.82 -9.55 4.80
C ASP A 22 26.02 -9.77 6.32
N ILE A 23 25.06 -9.40 7.17
CA ILE A 23 25.07 -9.66 8.61
C ILE A 23 25.12 -11.17 8.87
N GLN A 24 24.23 -11.95 8.24
CA GLN A 24 24.18 -13.40 8.44
C GLN A 24 25.51 -14.05 8.03
N SER A 25 26.06 -13.70 6.89
CA SER A 25 27.35 -14.23 6.42
C SER A 25 28.50 -13.97 7.42
N VAL A 26 28.53 -12.77 8.03
CA VAL A 26 29.55 -12.46 9.05
C VAL A 26 29.27 -13.20 10.36
N MET A 27 28.03 -13.42 10.74
CA MET A 27 27.64 -14.21 11.91
C MET A 27 28.05 -15.68 11.74
N ASP A 28 27.85 -16.26 10.57
CA ASP A 28 28.27 -17.65 10.27
C ASP A 28 29.80 -17.80 10.37
N GLN A 29 30.57 -16.81 9.88
CA GLN A 29 32.02 -16.77 10.05
C GLN A 29 32.42 -16.66 11.52
N LEU A 30 31.72 -15.85 12.30
CA LEU A 30 31.94 -15.68 13.73
C LEU A 30 31.74 -17.01 14.48
N GLU A 31 30.63 -17.69 14.22
CA GLU A 31 30.33 -19.01 14.81
C GLU A 31 31.40 -20.04 14.46
N SER A 32 31.82 -20.09 13.20
CA SER A 32 32.91 -20.97 12.74
C SER A 32 34.20 -20.70 13.49
N LYS A 33 34.59 -19.42 13.67
CA LYS A 33 35.80 -19.04 14.38
C LYS A 33 35.70 -19.30 15.91
N GLN A 34 34.51 -19.20 16.48
CA GLN A 34 34.28 -19.58 17.88
C GLN A 34 34.46 -21.09 18.11
N LYS A 35 33.98 -21.93 17.18
CA LYS A 35 34.22 -23.38 17.23
C LYS A 35 35.71 -23.72 17.11
N GLU A 36 36.40 -23.07 16.14
CA GLU A 36 37.87 -23.22 15.98
C GLU A 36 38.62 -22.81 17.25
N MET A 37 38.26 -21.69 17.88
CA MET A 37 38.83 -21.24 19.12
C MET A 37 38.70 -22.30 20.25
N ASN A 38 37.51 -22.89 20.38
CA ASN A 38 37.27 -23.95 21.38
C ASN A 38 38.16 -25.19 21.13
N THR A 39 38.32 -25.58 19.86
CA THR A 39 39.19 -26.71 19.47
C THR A 39 40.64 -26.40 19.81
N LEU A 40 41.13 -25.21 19.45
CA LEU A 40 42.51 -24.78 19.78
C LEU A 40 42.75 -24.71 21.27
N GLN A 41 41.76 -24.30 22.09
CA GLN A 41 41.89 -24.32 23.56
C GLN A 41 42.06 -25.73 24.13
N VAL A 42 41.36 -26.72 23.55
CA VAL A 42 41.50 -28.14 23.93
C VAL A 42 42.90 -28.65 23.54
N GLN A 43 43.35 -28.33 22.31
CA GLN A 43 44.71 -28.70 21.86
C GLN A 43 45.82 -28.07 22.67
N LEU A 44 45.65 -26.80 23.08
CA LEU A 44 46.60 -26.09 23.91
C LEU A 44 46.79 -26.80 25.29
N LYS A 45 45.66 -27.17 25.94
CA LYS A 45 45.69 -27.92 27.19
C LYS A 45 46.40 -29.27 27.08
N LYS A 46 46.13 -29.98 25.97
CA LYS A 46 46.77 -31.27 25.69
C LYS A 46 48.29 -31.12 25.50
N ALA A 47 48.71 -30.12 24.70
CA ALA A 47 50.15 -29.83 24.51
C ALA A 47 50.85 -29.42 25.81
N GLU A 48 50.13 -28.73 26.71
CA GLU A 48 50.60 -28.37 28.04
C GLU A 48 50.79 -29.63 28.95
N GLU A 49 49.80 -30.55 28.98
CA GLU A 49 49.85 -31.81 29.72
C GLU A 49 50.97 -32.75 29.22
N GLU A 50 51.22 -32.77 27.91
CA GLU A 50 52.26 -33.58 27.25
C GLU A 50 53.66 -32.92 27.30
N ILE A 51 53.78 -31.72 27.89
CA ILE A 51 55.02 -30.90 27.94
C ILE A 51 55.65 -30.69 26.54
N ASN A 52 54.80 -30.60 25.50
CA ASN A 52 55.21 -30.38 24.13
C ASN A 52 55.32 -28.89 23.82
N ILE A 53 56.50 -28.30 24.07
CA ILE A 53 56.70 -26.85 23.95
C ILE A 53 56.48 -26.37 22.49
N SER A 54 56.93 -27.11 21.50
CA SER A 54 56.79 -26.68 20.09
C SER A 54 55.33 -26.62 19.65
N GLU A 55 54.53 -27.62 20.03
CA GLU A 55 53.10 -27.63 19.72
C GLU A 55 52.33 -26.59 20.51
N TYR A 56 52.70 -26.39 21.78
CA TYR A 56 52.13 -25.34 22.63
C TYR A 56 52.32 -23.94 22.01
N GLU A 57 53.56 -23.58 21.59
CA GLU A 57 53.81 -22.28 20.98
C GLU A 57 53.04 -22.07 19.68
N LYS A 58 52.96 -23.08 18.85
CA LYS A 58 52.21 -23.05 17.59
C LYS A 58 50.72 -22.83 17.84
N VAL A 59 50.10 -23.67 18.64
CA VAL A 59 48.65 -23.58 18.98
C VAL A 59 48.32 -22.27 19.70
N ASN A 60 49.20 -21.80 20.58
CA ASN A 60 49.01 -20.52 21.28
C ASN A 60 49.00 -19.32 20.30
N LYS A 61 49.89 -19.35 19.30
CA LYS A 61 49.91 -18.32 18.21
C LYS A 61 48.61 -18.36 17.38
N GLU A 62 48.16 -19.54 16.99
CA GLU A 62 46.91 -19.73 16.26
C GLU A 62 45.70 -19.27 17.08
N LEU A 63 45.66 -19.62 18.37
CA LEU A 63 44.63 -19.18 19.30
C LEU A 63 44.57 -17.64 19.41
N TRP A 64 45.74 -17.00 19.49
CA TRP A 64 45.82 -15.54 19.53
C TRP A 64 45.25 -14.91 18.26
N VAL A 65 45.63 -15.43 17.07
CA VAL A 65 45.12 -14.95 15.78
C VAL A 65 43.61 -15.13 15.69
N THR A 66 43.11 -16.33 16.06
CA THR A 66 41.67 -16.62 16.05
C THR A 66 40.89 -15.70 16.99
N LYS A 67 41.39 -15.40 18.18
CA LYS A 67 40.80 -14.43 19.12
C LYS A 67 40.74 -13.00 18.53
N GLN A 68 41.79 -12.56 17.82
CA GLN A 68 41.76 -11.25 17.14
C GLN A 68 40.77 -11.23 16.00
N THR A 69 40.68 -12.32 15.22
CA THR A 69 39.69 -12.45 14.12
C THR A 69 38.26 -12.38 14.66
N ILE A 70 37.97 -13.08 15.77
CA ILE A 70 36.64 -13.01 16.43
C ILE A 70 36.29 -11.55 16.76
N LYS A 71 37.21 -10.83 17.44
CA LYS A 71 36.99 -9.42 17.80
C LYS A 71 36.73 -8.52 16.58
N MET A 72 37.42 -8.79 15.45
CA MET A 72 37.21 -8.05 14.22
C MET A 72 35.82 -8.35 13.59
N LEU A 73 35.39 -9.62 13.60
CA LEU A 73 34.10 -10.03 13.11
C LEU A 73 32.96 -9.47 13.97
N GLU A 74 33.11 -9.49 15.31
CA GLU A 74 32.15 -8.87 16.23
C GLU A 74 31.97 -7.36 15.93
N LYS A 75 33.08 -6.63 15.80
CA LYS A 75 33.03 -5.22 15.39
C LYS A 75 32.35 -5.03 14.03
N LYS A 76 32.61 -5.91 13.06
CA LYS A 76 31.98 -5.85 11.74
C LYS A 76 30.48 -6.09 11.83
N VAL A 77 30.01 -7.07 12.61
CA VAL A 77 28.57 -7.30 12.87
C VAL A 77 27.94 -6.07 13.50
N GLN A 78 28.58 -5.53 14.53
CA GLN A 78 28.10 -4.33 15.21
C GLN A 78 27.98 -3.15 14.22
N LYS A 79 28.97 -2.94 13.39
CA LYS A 79 28.97 -1.89 12.36
C LYS A 79 27.83 -2.07 11.38
N LEU A 80 27.63 -3.27 10.82
CA LEU A 80 26.55 -3.57 9.88
C LEU A 80 25.16 -3.40 10.49
N LYS A 81 25.02 -3.57 11.83
CA LYS A 81 23.74 -3.40 12.54
C LYS A 81 23.45 -1.95 12.92
N THR A 82 24.46 -1.12 13.12
CA THR A 82 24.31 0.23 13.68
C THR A 82 24.55 1.35 12.67
N GLU A 83 25.35 1.13 11.63
CA GLU A 83 25.61 2.14 10.64
C GLU A 83 24.48 2.23 9.60
N PRO A 84 24.21 3.42 9.08
CA PRO A 84 23.22 3.60 8.02
C PRO A 84 23.59 2.79 6.76
N ILE A 85 22.60 2.11 6.18
CA ILE A 85 22.77 1.30 4.96
C ILE A 85 23.00 2.18 3.72
N ILE A 86 22.48 3.42 3.76
CA ILE A 86 22.55 4.38 2.67
C ILE A 86 23.20 5.68 3.13
N THR A 87 23.79 6.41 2.18
CA THR A 87 24.37 7.73 2.44
C THR A 87 23.30 8.82 2.61
N LYS A 88 23.69 9.98 3.15
CA LYS A 88 22.77 11.13 3.27
C LYS A 88 22.28 11.64 1.90
N GLU A 89 23.13 11.56 0.89
CA GLU A 89 22.80 11.93 -0.49
C GLU A 89 21.74 11.00 -1.07
N GLN A 90 21.93 9.67 -0.91
CA GLN A 90 20.96 8.66 -1.33
C GLN A 90 19.64 8.82 -0.59
N MET A 91 19.64 9.08 0.72
CA MET A 91 18.44 9.35 1.51
C MET A 91 17.66 10.55 0.93
N ARG A 92 18.36 11.65 0.61
CA ARG A 92 17.72 12.85 0.01
C ARG A 92 17.20 12.60 -1.40
N GLU A 93 17.84 11.72 -2.15
CA GLU A 93 17.38 11.32 -3.48
C GLU A 93 16.10 10.48 -3.37
N TYR A 94 16.05 9.47 -2.51
CA TYR A 94 14.85 8.69 -2.22
C TYR A 94 13.70 9.57 -1.73
N ASP A 95 13.96 10.51 -0.81
CA ASP A 95 12.95 11.45 -0.32
C ASP A 95 12.33 12.24 -1.49
N ARG A 96 13.17 12.80 -2.38
CA ARG A 96 12.69 13.55 -3.56
C ARG A 96 11.90 12.68 -4.53
N GLU A 97 12.38 11.48 -4.83
CA GLU A 97 11.73 10.58 -5.77
C GLU A 97 10.38 10.06 -5.23
N ILE A 98 10.33 9.68 -3.94
CA ILE A 98 9.10 9.25 -3.28
C ILE A 98 8.07 10.37 -3.27
N ASN A 99 8.45 11.58 -2.85
CA ASN A 99 7.55 12.73 -2.80
C ASN A 99 7.02 13.09 -4.20
N LYS A 100 7.87 13.08 -5.21
CA LYS A 100 7.48 13.37 -6.60
C LYS A 100 6.51 12.32 -7.13
N SER A 101 6.82 11.04 -6.95
CA SER A 101 5.95 9.93 -7.39
C SER A 101 4.60 9.95 -6.68
N THR A 102 4.59 10.22 -5.38
CA THR A 102 3.37 10.38 -4.59
C THR A 102 2.51 11.53 -5.11
N GLN A 103 3.12 12.71 -5.38
CA GLN A 103 2.39 13.85 -5.92
C GLN A 103 1.80 13.57 -7.31
N GLU A 104 2.52 12.85 -8.18
CA GLU A 104 2.02 12.46 -9.50
C GLU A 104 0.80 11.53 -9.39
N GLN A 105 0.84 10.53 -8.50
CA GLN A 105 -0.30 9.65 -8.23
C GLN A 105 -1.49 10.42 -7.66
N MET A 106 -1.26 11.34 -6.71
CA MET A 106 -2.32 12.18 -6.14
C MET A 106 -2.97 13.11 -7.18
N LYS A 107 -2.19 13.67 -8.12
CA LYS A 107 -2.74 14.47 -9.23
C LYS A 107 -3.63 13.63 -10.13
N SER A 108 -3.21 12.42 -10.47
CA SER A 108 -3.99 11.49 -11.29
C SER A 108 -5.29 11.10 -10.60
N ALA A 109 -5.24 10.79 -9.29
CA ALA A 109 -6.43 10.49 -8.51
C ALA A 109 -7.42 11.66 -8.45
N ARG A 110 -6.92 12.90 -8.23
CA ARG A 110 -7.76 14.11 -8.22
C ARG A 110 -8.41 14.39 -9.58
N ALA A 111 -7.69 14.18 -10.68
CA ALA A 111 -8.24 14.31 -12.02
C ALA A 111 -9.37 13.30 -12.28
N LEU A 112 -9.23 12.08 -11.79
CA LEU A 112 -10.26 11.04 -11.88
C LEU A 112 -11.50 11.41 -11.07
N VAL A 113 -11.34 11.87 -9.84
CA VAL A 113 -12.45 12.35 -8.98
C VAL A 113 -13.21 13.48 -9.67
N LYS A 114 -12.50 14.47 -10.21
CA LYS A 114 -13.15 15.58 -10.95
C LYS A 114 -13.97 15.10 -12.15
N LYS A 115 -13.46 14.13 -12.89
CA LYS A 115 -14.20 13.54 -14.01
C LYS A 115 -15.49 12.85 -13.54
N ILE A 116 -15.41 12.10 -12.44
CA ILE A 116 -16.58 11.44 -11.83
C ILE A 116 -17.62 12.48 -11.39
N GLU A 117 -17.19 13.58 -10.75
CA GLU A 117 -18.08 14.68 -10.35
C GLU A 117 -18.79 15.31 -11.54
N ASP A 118 -18.08 15.55 -12.65
CA ASP A 118 -18.65 16.13 -13.87
C ASP A 118 -19.66 15.18 -14.55
N ASP A 119 -19.35 13.88 -14.59
CA ASP A 119 -20.25 12.87 -15.16
C ASP A 119 -21.50 12.69 -14.28
N LEU A 120 -21.36 12.75 -12.95
CA LEU A 120 -22.48 12.72 -12.02
C LEU A 120 -23.42 13.92 -12.20
N LYS A 121 -22.87 15.14 -12.32
CA LYS A 121 -23.67 16.34 -12.59
C LYS A 121 -24.49 16.21 -13.88
N LYS A 122 -23.90 15.67 -14.95
CA LYS A 122 -24.62 15.40 -16.20
C LYS A 122 -25.77 14.43 -16.01
N ALA A 123 -25.54 13.33 -15.28
CA ALA A 123 -26.57 12.33 -15.02
C ALA A 123 -27.76 12.91 -14.23
N ILE A 124 -27.48 13.74 -13.21
CA ILE A 124 -28.52 14.43 -12.43
C ILE A 124 -29.34 15.39 -13.32
N LEU A 125 -28.69 16.16 -14.19
CA LEU A 125 -29.38 17.06 -15.09
C LEU A 125 -30.27 16.31 -16.12
N MET A 126 -29.81 15.17 -16.63
CA MET A 126 -30.60 14.31 -17.51
C MET A 126 -31.83 13.73 -16.81
N ASP A 127 -31.72 13.27 -15.55
CA ASP A 127 -32.82 12.79 -14.73
C ASP A 127 -33.87 13.90 -14.51
N LEU A 128 -33.39 15.09 -14.13
CA LEU A 128 -34.26 16.26 -13.93
C LEU A 128 -35.02 16.65 -15.19
N ASP A 129 -34.31 16.72 -16.32
CA ASP A 129 -34.92 17.08 -17.61
C ASP A 129 -35.98 16.04 -18.02
N ALA A 130 -35.70 14.76 -17.85
CA ALA A 130 -36.67 13.69 -18.11
C ALA A 130 -37.95 13.83 -17.24
N ARG A 131 -37.79 14.17 -15.95
CA ARG A 131 -38.92 14.39 -15.02
C ARG A 131 -39.75 15.60 -15.42
N VAL A 132 -39.09 16.72 -15.72
CA VAL A 132 -39.78 17.96 -16.17
C VAL A 132 -40.53 17.73 -17.48
N THR A 133 -39.85 17.14 -18.46
CA THR A 133 -40.47 16.86 -19.76
C THR A 133 -41.63 15.88 -19.63
N GLY A 134 -41.47 14.80 -18.86
CA GLY A 134 -42.52 13.83 -18.58
C GLY A 134 -43.75 14.47 -17.90
N GLY A 135 -43.52 15.33 -16.90
CA GLY A 135 -44.58 16.08 -16.24
C GLY A 135 -45.35 16.98 -17.24
N GLN A 136 -44.62 17.75 -18.05
CA GLN A 136 -45.23 18.62 -19.07
C GLN A 136 -46.05 17.85 -20.11
N LEU A 137 -45.60 16.65 -20.52
CA LEU A 137 -46.35 15.80 -21.41
C LEU A 137 -47.65 15.27 -20.79
N LEU A 138 -47.59 14.86 -19.50
CA LEU A 138 -48.78 14.43 -18.79
C LEU A 138 -49.81 15.58 -18.63
N ASP A 139 -49.33 16.78 -18.25
CA ASP A 139 -50.18 17.97 -18.18
C ASP A 139 -50.84 18.29 -19.55
N LYS A 140 -50.09 18.09 -20.64
CA LYS A 140 -50.60 18.29 -21.98
C LYS A 140 -51.67 17.25 -22.34
N VAL A 141 -51.46 15.98 -21.99
CA VAL A 141 -52.47 14.93 -22.16
C VAL A 141 -53.76 15.29 -21.41
N GLU A 142 -53.63 15.66 -20.15
CA GLU A 142 -54.76 16.01 -19.26
C GLU A 142 -55.54 17.21 -19.82
N ARG A 143 -54.85 18.28 -20.15
CA ARG A 143 -55.44 19.54 -20.59
C ARG A 143 -55.98 19.53 -22.02
N ASP A 144 -55.13 19.09 -22.94
CA ASP A 144 -55.36 19.30 -24.36
C ASP A 144 -56.04 18.09 -25.01
N LEU A 145 -55.76 16.86 -24.58
CA LEU A 145 -56.31 15.65 -25.18
C LEU A 145 -57.54 15.18 -24.43
N VAL A 146 -57.50 15.15 -23.12
CA VAL A 146 -58.62 14.71 -22.25
C VAL A 146 -59.53 15.88 -21.92
N ARG A 147 -59.10 17.13 -22.11
CA ARG A 147 -59.82 18.38 -21.84
C ARG A 147 -60.38 18.46 -20.42
N ASN A 148 -59.61 17.96 -19.45
CA ASN A 148 -59.94 17.87 -18.05
C ASN A 148 -61.24 17.13 -17.79
N ASN A 149 -61.65 16.20 -18.67
CA ASN A 149 -62.88 15.42 -18.51
C ASN A 149 -62.74 14.43 -17.32
N ARG A 150 -63.45 14.67 -16.27
CA ARG A 150 -63.38 13.89 -15.00
C ARG A 150 -63.65 12.40 -15.18
N GLU A 151 -64.42 12.00 -16.16
CA GLU A 151 -64.74 10.57 -16.41
C GLU A 151 -63.48 9.75 -16.79
N TYR A 152 -62.47 10.35 -17.37
CA TYR A 152 -61.19 9.69 -17.70
C TYR A 152 -60.29 9.48 -16.45
N PHE A 153 -60.62 10.10 -15.32
CA PHE A 153 -59.90 9.97 -14.08
C PHE A 153 -60.63 9.09 -13.04
N LYS A 154 -61.48 8.18 -13.51
CA LYS A 154 -62.10 7.16 -12.68
C LYS A 154 -61.32 5.86 -12.72
N ASP A 155 -61.13 5.24 -11.57
CA ASP A 155 -60.63 3.87 -11.46
C ASP A 155 -61.72 2.84 -11.85
N GLU A 156 -61.36 1.56 -11.91
CA GLU A 156 -62.26 0.47 -12.24
C GLU A 156 -63.47 0.36 -11.26
N LYS A 157 -63.38 0.98 -10.08
CA LYS A 157 -64.41 1.02 -9.05
C LYS A 157 -65.28 2.30 -9.15
N GLY A 158 -64.99 3.18 -10.11
CA GLY A 158 -65.70 4.45 -10.31
C GLY A 158 -65.24 5.58 -9.36
N ASN A 159 -64.17 5.40 -8.59
CA ASN A 159 -63.64 6.46 -7.73
C ASN A 159 -62.76 7.38 -8.55
N TYR A 160 -62.84 8.68 -8.27
CA TYR A 160 -61.95 9.66 -8.95
C TYR A 160 -60.50 9.50 -8.48
N THR A 161 -59.60 9.29 -9.44
CA THR A 161 -58.15 9.41 -9.24
C THR A 161 -57.77 10.86 -9.53
N SER A 162 -57.03 11.49 -8.66
CA SER A 162 -56.52 12.84 -8.89
C SER A 162 -55.30 12.82 -9.73
N GLN A 163 -55.30 13.35 -10.93
CA GLN A 163 -54.15 13.65 -11.79
C GLN A 163 -53.36 12.44 -12.33
N LEU A 164 -52.91 12.56 -13.58
CA LEU A 164 -51.90 11.69 -14.14
C LEU A 164 -50.55 11.99 -13.46
N LEU A 165 -50.01 11.00 -12.75
CA LEU A 165 -48.72 11.14 -12.06
C LEU A 165 -47.67 10.34 -12.79
N LEU A 166 -46.50 10.93 -12.91
CA LEU A 166 -45.30 10.18 -13.31
C LEU A 166 -45.03 9.09 -12.27
N ASN A 167 -45.18 7.84 -12.68
CA ASN A 167 -44.81 6.69 -11.84
C ASN A 167 -43.29 6.49 -11.90
N ILE A 168 -42.58 7.43 -11.30
CA ILE A 168 -41.14 7.35 -11.12
C ILE A 168 -40.93 6.73 -9.75
N GLY A 169 -40.28 5.56 -9.71
CA GLY A 169 -39.94 4.93 -8.42
C GLY A 169 -39.28 5.96 -7.46
N ASN A 170 -39.51 5.79 -6.17
CA ASN A 170 -39.00 6.70 -5.11
C ASN A 170 -37.48 6.74 -4.96
N ILE A 171 -36.74 6.10 -5.85
CA ILE A 171 -35.27 6.07 -5.81
C ILE A 171 -34.76 7.27 -6.60
N THR A 172 -34.23 8.26 -5.87
CA THR A 172 -33.52 9.38 -6.50
C THR A 172 -32.08 8.98 -6.75
N LEU A 173 -31.55 9.37 -7.89
CA LEU A 173 -30.14 9.13 -8.27
C LEU A 173 -29.15 9.58 -7.18
N ASP A 174 -29.51 10.63 -6.41
CA ASP A 174 -28.72 11.15 -5.28
C ASP A 174 -28.60 10.13 -4.11
N TYR A 175 -29.64 9.32 -3.88
CA TYR A 175 -29.61 8.28 -2.85
C TYR A 175 -28.70 7.11 -3.26
N GLU A 176 -28.84 6.62 -4.51
CA GLU A 176 -28.00 5.53 -5.03
C GLU A 176 -26.52 5.89 -5.03
N VAL A 177 -26.18 7.13 -5.40
CA VAL A 177 -24.80 7.61 -5.40
C VAL A 177 -24.24 7.69 -3.98
N LYS A 178 -25.01 8.17 -3.00
CA LYS A 178 -24.60 8.17 -1.59
C LYS A 178 -24.34 6.76 -1.05
N GLU A 179 -25.18 5.80 -1.37
CA GLU A 179 -25.01 4.39 -1.00
C GLU A 179 -23.74 3.79 -1.62
N LEU A 180 -23.48 4.04 -2.91
CA LEU A 180 -22.28 3.59 -3.59
C LEU A 180 -21.00 4.19 -2.98
N MET A 181 -21.00 5.47 -2.63
CA MET A 181 -19.86 6.12 -1.97
C MET A 181 -19.60 5.55 -0.58
N MET A 182 -20.66 5.32 0.21
CA MET A 182 -20.55 4.73 1.56
C MET A 182 -20.06 3.27 1.51
N SER A 183 -20.49 2.49 0.52
CA SER A 183 -20.04 1.12 0.28
C SER A 183 -18.55 1.08 -0.10
N ALA A 184 -18.11 1.96 -0.98
CA ALA A 184 -16.69 2.05 -1.39
C ALA A 184 -15.75 2.42 -0.22
N LEU A 185 -16.22 3.24 0.73
CA LEU A 185 -15.46 3.61 1.93
C LEU A 185 -15.38 2.48 2.96
N LYS A 186 -16.41 1.63 3.08
CA LYS A 186 -16.43 0.47 3.99
C LYS A 186 -15.49 -0.64 3.57
N ASN A 187 -15.26 -0.82 2.27
CA ASN A 187 -14.39 -1.88 1.73
C ASN A 187 -12.88 -1.55 1.78
N LYS A 188 -12.49 -0.41 2.36
CA LYS A 188 -11.09 0.03 2.52
C LYS A 188 -10.53 -0.20 3.94
N LYS A 189 -11.24 -0.92 4.80
CA LYS A 189 -10.73 -1.42 6.09
C LYS A 189 -10.36 -2.90 5.95
#